data_1363e73b28eda854ceb44e95d50964c6
#
_entry.id   1363e73b28eda854ceb44e95d50964c6
#
_cell.length_a   1.000
_cell.length_b   1.000
_cell.length_c   1.000
_cell.angle_alpha   90.00
_cell.angle_beta   90.00
_cell.angle_gamma   90.00
#
_symmetry.space_group_name_H-M   'P 1'
#
loop_
_entity.id
_entity.type
_entity.pdbx_description
1 polymer ?
#
loop_
_entity_poly.entity_id
_entity_poly.type
_entity_poly.pdbx_seq_one_letter_code
_entity_poly.pdbx_strand_id
1 'polypeptide(L)'
;DAKFPQEDYAKLQSAYESGDNTEIENSLKALLNSIKKFARDISERYIDPPHTTDFGIMFLPFEGLYAEVTRHPQIISQLQREYKIIITGPTTLAAMLNSLQMGFKTLAIQKRSSEVWEILASVKKEFSAFGTVLHKAQKKIKEADNEIEKMVTTRTRMMLSKLKKVEQIELSNPKKDFEEESFKLQ
;
A
#
# COMPACT_ATOMS: atom_id res chain seq x y z
N ASP A 1 -16.56 13.77 -28.65
CA ASP A 1 -17.39 14.36 -29.68
C ASP A 1 -18.69 14.84 -29.03
N ALA A 2 -18.84 16.19 -28.89
CA ALA A 2 -20.00 16.78 -28.22
C ALA A 2 -21.19 16.84 -29.15
N LYS A 3 -21.78 15.71 -29.45
CA LYS A 3 -23.04 15.63 -30.22
C LYS A 3 -24.21 15.54 -29.26
N PHE A 4 -24.98 16.61 -29.17
CA PHE A 4 -26.25 16.50 -28.49
C PHE A 4 -27.38 16.98 -29.43
N PRO A 5 -28.63 16.50 -29.29
CA PRO A 5 -29.73 16.77 -30.22
C PRO A 5 -30.32 18.18 -29.97
N GLN A 6 -29.54 19.24 -30.25
CA GLN A 6 -29.93 20.60 -30.00
C GLN A 6 -31.16 21.02 -30.81
N GLU A 7 -31.15 20.65 -32.09
CA GLU A 7 -32.26 20.98 -32.99
C GLU A 7 -33.56 20.29 -32.60
N ASP A 8 -33.48 18.98 -32.27
CA ASP A 8 -34.65 18.21 -31.88
C ASP A 8 -35.22 18.69 -30.55
N TYR A 9 -34.33 19.08 -29.61
CA TYR A 9 -34.75 19.65 -28.33
C TYR A 9 -35.38 21.04 -28.50
N ALA A 10 -34.82 21.92 -29.35
CA ALA A 10 -35.40 23.20 -29.65
C ALA A 10 -36.79 23.09 -30.33
N LYS A 11 -36.96 22.15 -31.25
CA LYS A 11 -38.24 21.83 -31.86
C LYS A 11 -39.27 21.39 -30.83
N LEU A 12 -38.89 20.53 -29.91
CA LEU A 12 -39.77 20.09 -28.85
C LEU A 12 -40.20 21.26 -27.93
N GLN A 13 -39.26 22.15 -27.60
CA GLN A 13 -39.61 23.36 -26.82
C GLN A 13 -40.61 24.23 -27.54
N SER A 14 -40.40 24.52 -28.85
CA SER A 14 -41.36 25.30 -29.65
C SER A 14 -42.71 24.61 -29.76
N ALA A 15 -42.74 23.26 -29.88
CA ALA A 15 -43.99 22.51 -29.87
C ALA A 15 -44.75 22.62 -28.53
N TYR A 16 -44.04 22.65 -27.41
CA TYR A 16 -44.69 22.93 -26.10
C TYR A 16 -45.26 24.34 -26.01
N GLU A 17 -44.60 25.34 -26.62
CA GLU A 17 -45.08 26.72 -26.66
C GLU A 17 -46.30 26.86 -27.55
N SER A 18 -46.39 26.13 -28.69
CA SER A 18 -47.56 26.15 -29.58
C SER A 18 -48.77 25.43 -28.99
N GLY A 19 -48.54 24.45 -28.08
CA GLY A 19 -49.61 23.65 -27.48
C GLY A 19 -50.22 22.59 -28.41
N ASP A 20 -49.61 22.33 -29.57
CA ASP A 20 -50.10 21.31 -30.50
C ASP A 20 -49.58 19.90 -30.04
N ASN A 21 -50.49 19.10 -29.55
CA ASN A 21 -50.19 17.76 -29.04
C ASN A 21 -49.56 16.86 -30.12
N THR A 22 -49.96 16.99 -31.38
CA THR A 22 -49.43 16.18 -32.49
C THR A 22 -47.98 16.56 -32.77
N GLU A 23 -47.66 17.83 -32.75
CA GLU A 23 -46.31 18.36 -32.94
C GLU A 23 -45.41 17.97 -31.75
N ILE A 24 -45.92 18.05 -30.51
CA ILE A 24 -45.22 17.60 -29.30
C ILE A 24 -44.81 16.13 -29.41
N GLU A 25 -45.77 15.24 -29.73
CA GLU A 25 -45.48 13.80 -29.87
C GLU A 25 -44.45 13.51 -30.95
N ASN A 26 -44.55 14.16 -32.11
CA ASN A 26 -43.61 13.95 -33.22
C ASN A 26 -42.20 14.48 -32.87
N SER A 27 -42.08 15.63 -32.26
CA SER A 27 -40.82 16.24 -31.84
C SER A 27 -40.17 15.41 -30.72
N LEU A 28 -40.95 14.93 -29.77
CA LEU A 28 -40.48 14.03 -28.70
C LEU A 28 -39.94 12.73 -29.27
N LYS A 29 -40.65 12.10 -30.20
CA LYS A 29 -40.23 10.88 -30.86
C LYS A 29 -38.92 11.07 -31.64
N ALA A 30 -38.78 12.18 -32.34
CA ALA A 30 -37.54 12.54 -33.03
C ALA A 30 -36.37 12.70 -32.04
N LEU A 31 -36.57 13.45 -30.95
CA LEU A 31 -35.57 13.63 -29.91
C LEU A 31 -35.10 12.27 -29.31
N LEU A 32 -36.03 11.40 -28.91
CA LEU A 32 -35.71 10.12 -28.32
C LEU A 32 -34.98 9.20 -29.33
N ASN A 33 -35.29 9.26 -30.61
CA ASN A 33 -34.57 8.54 -31.64
C ASN A 33 -33.14 9.06 -31.82
N SER A 34 -32.92 10.35 -31.76
CA SER A 34 -31.60 10.97 -31.80
C SER A 34 -30.75 10.56 -30.59
N ILE A 35 -31.34 10.53 -29.40
CA ILE A 35 -30.68 10.03 -28.17
C ILE A 35 -30.26 8.57 -28.36
N LYS A 36 -31.13 7.69 -28.89
CA LYS A 36 -30.77 6.29 -29.15
C LYS A 36 -29.61 6.16 -30.16
N LYS A 37 -29.63 6.96 -31.22
CA LYS A 37 -28.57 6.98 -32.23
C LYS A 37 -27.22 7.39 -31.59
N PHE A 38 -27.21 8.44 -30.79
CA PHE A 38 -25.98 8.85 -30.09
C PHE A 38 -25.50 7.81 -29.08
N ALA A 39 -26.40 7.16 -28.36
CA ALA A 39 -26.05 6.06 -27.47
C ALA A 39 -25.37 4.91 -28.21
N ARG A 40 -25.90 4.51 -29.36
CA ARG A 40 -25.29 3.52 -30.24
C ARG A 40 -23.90 3.96 -30.68
N ASP A 41 -23.77 5.17 -31.20
CA ASP A 41 -22.49 5.72 -31.64
C ASP A 41 -21.43 5.72 -30.53
N ILE A 42 -21.81 6.05 -29.30
CA ILE A 42 -20.91 6.00 -28.14
C ILE A 42 -20.53 4.56 -27.83
N SER A 43 -21.51 3.65 -27.80
CA SER A 43 -21.26 2.24 -27.51
C SER A 43 -20.28 1.62 -28.49
N GLU A 44 -20.52 1.82 -29.81
CA GLU A 44 -19.72 1.21 -30.85
C GLU A 44 -18.31 1.79 -30.99
N ARG A 45 -18.12 3.07 -30.62
CA ARG A 45 -16.84 3.76 -30.83
C ARG A 45 -15.94 3.83 -29.61
N TYR A 46 -16.51 3.82 -28.42
CA TYR A 46 -15.76 4.16 -27.21
C TYR A 46 -15.77 3.07 -26.13
N ILE A 47 -16.60 2.02 -26.26
CA ILE A 47 -16.62 0.92 -25.30
C ILE A 47 -15.85 -0.27 -25.87
N ASP A 48 -14.66 -0.53 -25.30
CA ASP A 48 -13.73 -1.60 -25.72
C ASP A 48 -13.09 -2.28 -24.50
N PRO A 49 -13.82 -3.11 -23.74
CA PRO A 49 -13.24 -3.84 -22.60
C PRO A 49 -12.16 -4.84 -23.07
N PRO A 50 -11.03 -5.00 -22.41
CA PRO A 50 -10.70 -4.46 -21.08
C PRO A 50 -10.02 -3.08 -21.11
N HIS A 51 -9.84 -2.46 -22.27
CA HIS A 51 -9.15 -1.16 -22.41
C HIS A 51 -9.98 0.00 -21.87
N THR A 52 -11.31 -0.16 -21.85
CA THR A 52 -12.26 0.76 -21.23
C THR A 52 -13.12 0.03 -20.19
N THR A 53 -14.00 0.78 -19.53
CA THR A 53 -15.13 0.20 -18.80
C THR A 53 -16.09 -0.48 -19.77
N ASP A 54 -16.94 -1.38 -19.26
CA ASP A 54 -18.00 -2.06 -20.01
C ASP A 54 -19.27 -1.20 -20.17
N PHE A 55 -19.20 0.07 -19.84
CA PHE A 55 -20.26 1.06 -19.97
C PHE A 55 -19.71 2.42 -20.41
N GLY A 56 -20.56 3.23 -21.01
CA GLY A 56 -20.28 4.62 -21.38
C GLY A 56 -21.22 5.60 -20.68
N ILE A 57 -20.80 6.85 -20.56
CA ILE A 57 -21.61 7.93 -20.01
C ILE A 57 -21.98 8.89 -21.14
N MET A 58 -23.30 9.10 -21.36
CA MET A 58 -23.80 10.13 -22.25
C MET A 58 -24.17 11.35 -21.42
N PHE A 59 -23.44 12.43 -21.60
CA PHE A 59 -23.71 13.70 -20.94
C PHE A 59 -24.70 14.55 -21.75
N LEU A 60 -25.79 14.92 -21.12
CA LEU A 60 -26.79 15.85 -21.64
C LEU A 60 -26.56 17.21 -20.99
N PRO A 61 -26.19 18.27 -21.78
CA PRO A 61 -25.68 19.54 -21.22
C PRO A 61 -26.73 20.42 -20.55
N PHE A 62 -28.02 20.11 -20.72
CA PHE A 62 -29.11 20.85 -20.11
C PHE A 62 -29.94 19.98 -19.19
N GLU A 63 -30.23 20.47 -17.98
CA GLU A 63 -31.08 19.74 -17.03
C GLU A 63 -32.51 19.53 -17.60
N GLY A 64 -33.05 20.47 -18.36
CA GLY A 64 -34.33 20.31 -19.03
C GLY A 64 -34.35 19.14 -20.01
N LEU A 65 -33.31 18.97 -20.82
CA LEU A 65 -33.18 17.85 -21.73
C LEU A 65 -33.04 16.54 -20.97
N TYR A 66 -32.20 16.50 -19.93
CA TYR A 66 -32.07 15.36 -19.08
C TYR A 66 -33.39 14.98 -18.40
N ALA A 67 -34.11 15.94 -17.84
CA ALA A 67 -35.41 15.73 -17.24
C ALA A 67 -36.43 15.18 -18.23
N GLU A 68 -36.43 15.67 -19.47
CA GLU A 68 -37.32 15.19 -20.52
C GLU A 68 -37.06 13.73 -20.88
N VAL A 69 -35.77 13.36 -21.07
CA VAL A 69 -35.41 11.96 -21.38
C VAL A 69 -35.72 11.02 -20.21
N THR A 70 -35.51 11.48 -18.96
CA THR A 70 -35.79 10.66 -17.77
C THR A 70 -37.26 10.42 -17.49
N ARG A 71 -38.17 11.20 -18.04
CA ARG A 71 -39.62 10.95 -18.03
C ARG A 71 -40.01 9.67 -18.80
N HIS A 72 -39.09 9.13 -19.63
CA HIS A 72 -39.29 7.96 -20.45
C HIS A 72 -38.47 6.77 -19.98
N PRO A 73 -38.85 6.07 -18.91
CA PRO A 73 -38.06 4.98 -18.30
C PRO A 73 -37.77 3.82 -19.26
N GLN A 74 -38.62 3.62 -20.25
CA GLN A 74 -38.40 2.59 -21.29
C GLN A 74 -37.15 2.88 -22.11
N ILE A 75 -36.91 4.15 -22.46
CA ILE A 75 -35.74 4.58 -23.19
C ILE A 75 -34.49 4.39 -22.34
N ILE A 76 -34.51 4.82 -21.08
CA ILE A 76 -33.38 4.63 -20.14
C ILE A 76 -33.01 3.14 -20.05
N SER A 77 -34.00 2.27 -19.84
CA SER A 77 -33.78 0.83 -19.76
C SER A 77 -33.19 0.26 -21.06
N GLN A 78 -33.63 0.77 -22.20
CA GLN A 78 -33.08 0.37 -23.51
C GLN A 78 -31.64 0.81 -23.67
N LEU A 79 -31.31 2.07 -23.33
CA LEU A 79 -29.95 2.61 -23.41
C LEU A 79 -28.99 1.81 -22.55
N GLN A 80 -29.40 1.43 -21.35
CA GLN A 80 -28.56 0.65 -20.42
C GLN A 80 -28.38 -0.80 -20.86
N ARG A 81 -29.45 -1.47 -21.33
CA ARG A 81 -29.40 -2.89 -21.69
C ARG A 81 -28.71 -3.14 -23.03
N GLU A 82 -29.08 -2.37 -24.06
CA GLU A 82 -28.63 -2.59 -25.43
C GLU A 82 -27.26 -1.95 -25.69
N TYR A 83 -27.10 -0.71 -25.22
CA TYR A 83 -25.90 0.07 -25.54
C TYR A 83 -24.94 0.24 -24.37
N LYS A 84 -25.30 -0.21 -23.17
CA LYS A 84 -24.48 -0.02 -21.95
C LYS A 84 -24.19 1.44 -21.64
N ILE A 85 -25.14 2.33 -21.97
CA ILE A 85 -25.02 3.78 -21.77
C ILE A 85 -25.84 4.25 -20.59
N ILE A 86 -25.17 5.02 -19.73
CA ILE A 86 -25.78 5.72 -18.60
C ILE A 86 -25.91 7.19 -19.00
N ILE A 87 -27.12 7.73 -18.96
CA ILE A 87 -27.35 9.17 -19.22
C ILE A 87 -27.15 9.98 -17.95
N THR A 88 -26.55 11.15 -18.07
CA THR A 88 -26.35 12.10 -16.97
C THR A 88 -26.65 13.52 -17.41
N GLY A 89 -27.27 14.29 -16.53
CA GLY A 89 -27.36 15.75 -16.64
C GLY A 89 -26.19 16.43 -15.90
N PRO A 90 -26.11 17.76 -15.89
CA PRO A 90 -25.06 18.51 -15.23
C PRO A 90 -24.94 18.17 -13.73
N THR A 91 -26.05 18.18 -13.01
CA THR A 91 -26.07 17.89 -11.56
C THR A 91 -25.71 16.44 -11.24
N THR A 92 -26.26 15.49 -12.02
CA THR A 92 -25.98 14.06 -11.83
C THR A 92 -24.56 13.70 -12.20
N LEU A 93 -23.98 14.32 -13.25
CA LEU A 93 -22.58 14.12 -13.60
C LEU A 93 -21.65 14.66 -12.51
N ALA A 94 -21.93 15.83 -11.95
CA ALA A 94 -21.14 16.40 -10.86
C ALA A 94 -21.14 15.47 -9.63
N ALA A 95 -22.29 14.94 -9.25
CA ALA A 95 -22.43 13.98 -8.14
C ALA A 95 -21.66 12.68 -8.42
N MET A 96 -21.76 12.17 -9.64
CA MET A 96 -21.05 10.96 -10.08
C MET A 96 -19.52 11.14 -10.05
N LEU A 97 -19.02 12.25 -10.57
CA LEU A 97 -17.59 12.56 -10.55
C LEU A 97 -17.06 12.70 -9.13
N ASN A 98 -17.82 13.33 -8.24
CA ASN A 98 -17.45 13.43 -6.83
C ASN A 98 -17.38 12.04 -6.16
N SER A 99 -18.35 11.16 -6.44
CA SER A 99 -18.35 9.77 -5.95
C SER A 99 -17.15 8.97 -6.47
N LEU A 100 -16.82 9.11 -7.76
CA LEU A 100 -15.65 8.50 -8.37
C LEU A 100 -14.35 9.01 -7.73
N GLN A 101 -14.24 10.32 -7.47
CA GLN A 101 -13.09 10.90 -6.80
C GLN A 101 -12.88 10.30 -5.41
N MET A 102 -13.95 10.11 -4.64
CA MET A 102 -13.88 9.45 -3.34
C MET A 102 -13.43 7.98 -3.47
N GLY A 103 -13.97 7.25 -4.46
CA GLY A 103 -13.57 5.88 -4.76
C GLY A 103 -12.07 5.77 -5.09
N PHE A 104 -11.54 6.62 -5.94
CA PHE A 104 -10.11 6.65 -6.28
C PHE A 104 -9.23 7.02 -5.09
N LYS A 105 -9.65 7.94 -4.23
CA LYS A 105 -8.93 8.23 -2.97
C LYS A 105 -8.86 7.00 -2.08
N THR A 106 -9.96 6.26 -1.95
CA THR A 106 -10.01 5.02 -1.14
C THR A 106 -9.08 3.95 -1.71
N LEU A 107 -9.09 3.73 -3.01
CA LEU A 107 -8.17 2.79 -3.68
C LEU A 107 -6.70 3.18 -3.51
N ALA A 108 -6.38 4.47 -3.61
CA ALA A 108 -5.03 4.97 -3.38
C ALA A 108 -4.55 4.73 -1.93
N ILE A 109 -5.43 4.91 -0.95
CA ILE A 109 -5.15 4.62 0.46
C ILE A 109 -4.95 3.11 0.67
N GLN A 110 -5.79 2.25 0.09
CA GLN A 110 -5.65 0.80 0.18
C GLN A 110 -4.31 0.32 -0.40
N LYS A 111 -3.91 0.84 -1.56
CA LYS A 111 -2.62 0.49 -2.18
C LYS A 111 -1.45 0.89 -1.28
N ARG A 112 -1.46 2.10 -0.72
CA ARG A 112 -0.42 2.55 0.22
C ARG A 112 -0.40 1.72 1.49
N SER A 113 -1.55 1.33 2.02
CA SER A 113 -1.66 0.46 3.18
C SER A 113 -1.01 -0.90 2.94
N SER A 114 -1.23 -1.51 1.78
CA SER A 114 -0.58 -2.78 1.40
C SER A 114 0.94 -2.66 1.37
N GLU A 115 1.48 -1.60 0.76
CA GLU A 115 2.93 -1.34 0.72
C GLU A 115 3.52 -1.18 2.14
N VAL A 116 2.81 -0.50 3.04
CA VAL A 116 3.22 -0.35 4.46
C VAL A 116 3.26 -1.71 5.16
N TRP A 117 2.28 -2.59 4.94
CA TRP A 117 2.26 -3.92 5.53
C TRP A 117 3.41 -4.80 5.04
N GLU A 118 3.80 -4.72 3.78
CA GLU A 118 4.97 -5.41 3.24
C GLU A 118 6.27 -4.94 3.89
N ILE A 119 6.44 -3.61 4.05
CA ILE A 119 7.60 -3.03 4.73
C ILE A 119 7.64 -3.50 6.19
N LEU A 120 6.51 -3.45 6.91
CA LEU A 120 6.43 -3.91 8.30
C LEU A 120 6.77 -5.40 8.45
N ALA A 121 6.32 -6.23 7.52
CA ALA A 121 6.66 -7.66 7.50
C ALA A 121 8.17 -7.88 7.29
N SER A 122 8.79 -7.12 6.39
CA SER A 122 10.24 -7.14 6.16
C SER A 122 11.01 -6.71 7.41
N VAL A 123 10.65 -5.59 8.01
CA VAL A 123 11.26 -5.07 9.25
C VAL A 123 11.13 -6.09 10.39
N LYS A 124 9.96 -6.70 10.56
CA LYS A 124 9.75 -7.75 11.58
C LYS A 124 10.69 -8.94 11.37
N LYS A 125 10.91 -9.36 10.14
CA LYS A 125 11.85 -10.46 9.79
C LYS A 125 13.29 -10.08 10.14
N GLU A 126 13.71 -8.86 9.83
CA GLU A 126 15.04 -8.34 10.17
C GLU A 126 15.26 -8.27 11.69
N PHE A 127 14.29 -7.78 12.45
CA PHE A 127 14.37 -7.75 13.92
C PHE A 127 14.49 -9.15 14.51
N SER A 128 13.80 -10.14 13.97
CA SER A 128 13.91 -11.53 14.42
C SER A 128 15.29 -12.13 14.15
N ALA A 129 15.85 -11.83 12.97
CA ALA A 129 17.22 -12.23 12.62
C ALA A 129 18.25 -11.55 13.52
N PHE A 130 18.11 -10.26 13.77
CA PHE A 130 18.96 -9.50 14.68
C PHE A 130 18.92 -10.04 16.10
N GLY A 131 17.74 -10.34 16.64
CA GLY A 131 17.57 -10.98 17.94
C GLY A 131 18.33 -12.31 18.04
N THR A 132 18.30 -13.12 16.99
CA THR A 132 19.03 -14.39 16.92
C THR A 132 20.55 -14.17 16.94
N VAL A 133 21.05 -13.17 16.22
CA VAL A 133 22.49 -12.83 16.19
C VAL A 133 22.94 -12.33 17.55
N LEU A 134 22.17 -11.47 18.20
CA LEU A 134 22.47 -10.99 19.56
C LEU A 134 22.51 -12.12 20.57
N HIS A 135 21.59 -13.05 20.51
CA HIS A 135 21.59 -14.21 21.41
C HIS A 135 22.82 -15.10 21.21
N LYS A 136 23.23 -15.31 19.95
CA LYS A 136 24.49 -16.02 19.65
C LYS A 136 25.71 -15.26 20.16
N ALA A 137 25.75 -13.95 20.05
CA ALA A 137 26.84 -13.14 20.57
C ALA A 137 26.93 -13.22 22.10
N GLN A 138 25.80 -13.08 22.81
CA GLN A 138 25.75 -13.24 24.25
C GLN A 138 26.24 -14.62 24.70
N LYS A 139 25.84 -15.68 23.98
CA LYS A 139 26.31 -17.05 24.28
C LYS A 139 27.82 -17.15 24.14
N LYS A 140 28.40 -16.60 23.06
CA LYS A 140 29.88 -16.63 22.87
C LYS A 140 30.62 -15.83 23.93
N ILE A 141 30.10 -14.67 24.36
CA ILE A 141 30.68 -13.90 25.46
C ILE A 141 30.68 -14.72 26.74
N LYS A 142 29.56 -15.38 27.05
CA LYS A 142 29.47 -16.22 28.26
C LYS A 142 30.39 -17.45 28.21
N GLU A 143 30.57 -18.03 27.03
CA GLU A 143 31.53 -19.13 26.83
C GLU A 143 32.97 -18.63 27.03
N ALA A 144 33.33 -17.47 26.49
CA ALA A 144 34.64 -16.85 26.69
C ALA A 144 34.90 -16.51 28.17
N ASP A 145 33.91 -15.94 28.86
CA ASP A 145 33.97 -15.61 30.28
C ASP A 145 34.27 -16.87 31.14
N ASN A 146 33.54 -17.97 30.88
CA ASN A 146 33.78 -19.25 31.55
C ASN A 146 35.16 -19.81 31.25
N GLU A 147 35.71 -19.65 30.05
CA GLU A 147 37.09 -20.12 29.73
C GLU A 147 38.14 -19.26 30.44
N ILE A 148 37.96 -17.97 30.51
CA ILE A 148 38.84 -17.06 31.27
C ILE A 148 38.84 -17.46 32.75
N GLU A 149 37.67 -17.67 33.36
CA GLU A 149 37.53 -18.06 34.75
C GLU A 149 38.25 -19.38 35.03
N LYS A 150 38.10 -20.39 34.16
CA LYS A 150 38.83 -21.65 34.26
C LYS A 150 40.35 -21.47 34.18
N MET A 151 40.83 -20.66 33.25
CA MET A 151 42.25 -20.39 33.09
C MET A 151 42.83 -19.65 34.31
N VAL A 152 42.15 -18.63 34.81
CA VAL A 152 42.55 -17.88 36.01
C VAL A 152 42.64 -18.83 37.21
N THR A 153 41.56 -19.59 37.46
CA THR A 153 41.50 -20.51 38.61
C THR A 153 42.57 -21.61 38.54
N THR A 154 42.74 -22.23 37.36
CA THR A 154 43.68 -23.32 37.17
C THR A 154 45.13 -22.83 37.23
N ARG A 155 45.46 -21.72 36.56
CA ARG A 155 46.84 -21.16 36.58
C ARG A 155 47.20 -20.59 37.93
N THR A 156 46.29 -19.90 38.64
CA THR A 156 46.51 -19.41 39.98
C THR A 156 46.78 -20.54 40.95
N ARG A 157 46.03 -21.62 40.88
CA ARG A 157 46.23 -22.83 41.70
C ARG A 157 47.59 -23.48 41.42
N MET A 158 48.00 -23.59 40.15
CA MET A 158 49.28 -24.13 39.78
C MET A 158 50.46 -23.24 40.23
N MET A 159 50.33 -21.92 40.11
CA MET A 159 51.33 -20.98 40.59
C MET A 159 51.50 -21.06 42.13
N LEU A 160 50.36 -21.05 42.87
CA LEU A 160 50.38 -21.17 44.31
C LEU A 160 51.00 -22.54 44.74
N SER A 161 50.72 -23.61 44.04
CA SER A 161 51.35 -24.90 44.30
C SER A 161 52.87 -24.93 44.07
N LYS A 162 53.31 -24.23 42.97
CA LYS A 162 54.75 -24.09 42.71
C LYS A 162 55.46 -23.20 43.74
N LEU A 163 54.86 -22.10 44.14
CA LEU A 163 55.37 -21.23 45.17
C LEU A 163 55.50 -21.95 46.52
N LYS A 164 54.50 -22.72 46.95
CA LYS A 164 54.58 -23.56 48.12
C LYS A 164 55.72 -24.59 48.09
N LYS A 165 56.01 -25.19 46.92
CA LYS A 165 57.15 -26.09 46.76
C LYS A 165 58.51 -25.36 46.90
N VAL A 166 58.63 -24.15 46.38
CA VAL A 166 59.86 -23.32 46.54
C VAL A 166 60.05 -22.93 48.01
N GLU A 167 58.98 -22.50 48.67
CA GLU A 167 59.00 -22.17 50.09
C GLU A 167 59.41 -23.35 50.97
N GLN A 168 58.95 -24.58 50.63
CA GLN A 168 59.37 -25.80 51.30
C GLN A 168 60.85 -26.18 51.06
N ILE A 169 61.40 -25.91 49.88
CA ILE A 169 62.79 -26.08 49.51
C ILE A 169 63.71 -25.14 50.29
N GLU A 170 63.30 -23.85 50.43
CA GLU A 170 64.03 -22.89 51.28
C GLU A 170 64.04 -23.25 52.75
N LEU A 171 62.94 -23.78 53.30
CA LEU A 171 62.85 -24.24 54.66
C LEU A 171 63.59 -25.59 54.92
N SER A 172 63.82 -26.37 53.89
CA SER A 172 64.53 -27.67 54.01
C SER A 172 66.04 -27.56 53.75
N ASN A 173 66.57 -26.42 53.43
CA ASN A 173 67.98 -26.16 53.26
C ASN A 173 68.48 -25.25 54.38
N PRO A 174 68.81 -25.74 55.58
CA PRO A 174 69.38 -24.91 56.63
C PRO A 174 70.71 -24.38 56.15
N LYS A 175 70.90 -23.05 56.34
CA LYS A 175 72.03 -22.24 56.00
C LYS A 175 73.34 -23.01 56.20
N LYS A 176 74.14 -23.23 55.18
CA LYS A 176 75.54 -23.43 55.32
C LYS A 176 76.09 -22.12 55.84
N ASP A 177 76.51 -22.14 57.09
CA ASP A 177 77.28 -21.12 57.75
C ASP A 177 78.46 -20.73 56.87
N PHE A 178 78.48 -19.53 56.44
CA PHE A 178 79.71 -18.90 55.97
C PHE A 178 80.56 -18.61 57.20
N GLU A 179 81.45 -19.62 57.53
CA GLU A 179 82.56 -19.37 58.44
C GLU A 179 83.45 -18.25 57.88
N GLU A 180 83.63 -17.28 58.71
CA GLU A 180 84.65 -16.23 58.62
C GLU A 180 86.02 -16.88 58.53
N GLU A 181 86.63 -16.89 57.39
CA GLU A 181 88.08 -16.96 57.28
C GLU A 181 88.68 -15.59 57.45
N SER A 182 89.02 -15.35 58.66
CA SER A 182 89.74 -14.16 59.08
C SER A 182 91.09 -14.01 58.36
N PHE A 183 91.25 -12.85 57.88
CA PHE A 183 92.42 -12.21 57.45
C PHE A 183 93.52 -12.29 58.50
N LYS A 184 94.63 -13.01 58.25
CA LYS A 184 95.89 -12.79 58.85
C LYS A 184 97.00 -12.61 57.82
N LEU A 185 97.36 -11.33 57.79
CA LEU A 185 98.71 -10.72 57.57
C LEU A 185 99.87 -11.68 57.31
N GLN A 186 100.48 -11.63 56.24
CA GLN A 186 101.85 -10.95 56.12
C GLN A 186 102.10 -10.62 54.64
#